data_3d51ceb2f1df3e0b83600e66c95a80e5
#
_entry.id   3d51ceb2f1df3e0b83600e66c95a80e5
#
_cell.length_a   1.000
_cell.length_b   1.000
_cell.length_c   1.000
_cell.angle_alpha   90.00
_cell.angle_beta   90.00
_cell.angle_gamma   90.00
#
_symmetry.space_group_name_H-M   'P 1'
#
loop_
_entity.id
_entity.type
_entity.pdbx_description
1 polymer ?
#
loop_
_entity_poly.entity_id
_entity_poly.type
_entity_poly.pdbx_seq_one_letter_code
_entity_poly.pdbx_strand_id
1 'polypeptide(L)'
;MTNVAVIGDGQMGLVMADALVARGVNVRLWGPFPTHIDDLAECRKSTRLPDFMLSDDVQVTSNSEEALGEVDVAINAIPTQYIRKVWGDISNFVPSGVPIACVAKGIEIGTNVLPTQIIEELLGEGHSTCVLSGPTIATELVRRKPAVM
;
A
#
# COMPACT_ATOMS: atom_id res chain seq x y z
N MET A 1 5.59 12.53 14.23
CA MET A 1 5.05 11.15 14.10
C MET A 1 5.15 10.82 12.62
N THR A 2 5.60 9.64 12.26
CA THR A 2 5.80 9.26 10.85
C THR A 2 4.45 9.02 10.18
N ASN A 3 4.24 9.62 9.01
CA ASN A 3 3.05 9.46 8.18
C ASN A 3 3.34 8.50 7.02
N VAL A 4 2.57 7.45 6.89
CA VAL A 4 2.74 6.43 5.84
C VAL A 4 1.47 6.28 5.02
N ALA A 5 1.60 6.34 3.70
CA ALA A 5 0.54 5.93 2.79
C ALA A 5 0.70 4.46 2.40
N VAL A 6 -0.32 3.66 2.56
CA VAL A 6 -0.39 2.31 2.01
C VAL A 6 -1.31 2.34 0.80
N ILE A 7 -0.74 2.13 -0.37
CA ILE A 7 -1.44 2.19 -1.66
C ILE A 7 -1.88 0.79 -2.06
N GLY A 8 -3.17 0.53 -1.91
CA GLY A 8 -3.81 -0.76 -2.20
C GLY A 8 -4.48 -1.38 -0.98
N ASP A 9 -5.76 -1.61 -1.09
CA ASP A 9 -6.67 -2.16 -0.07
C ASP A 9 -6.84 -3.69 -0.17
N GLY A 10 -5.86 -4.36 -0.80
CA GLY A 10 -5.76 -5.82 -0.85
C GLY A 10 -5.32 -6.42 0.50
N GLN A 11 -5.21 -7.74 0.56
CA GLN A 11 -4.82 -8.46 1.79
C GLN A 11 -3.54 -7.91 2.41
N MET A 12 -2.48 -7.71 1.60
CA MET A 12 -1.21 -7.18 2.12
C MET A 12 -1.31 -5.72 2.55
N GLY A 13 -2.07 -4.88 1.82
CA GLY A 13 -2.28 -3.50 2.23
C GLY A 13 -2.98 -3.39 3.58
N LEU A 14 -4.02 -4.16 3.80
CA LEU A 14 -4.74 -4.24 5.08
C LEU A 14 -3.79 -4.63 6.23
N VAL A 15 -3.02 -5.70 6.03
CA VAL A 15 -2.09 -6.21 7.05
C VAL A 15 -0.96 -5.23 7.34
N MET A 16 -0.40 -4.59 6.31
CA MET A 16 0.65 -3.60 6.47
C MET A 16 0.15 -2.35 7.21
N ALA A 17 -1.03 -1.87 6.86
CA ALA A 17 -1.64 -0.72 7.53
C ALA A 17 -1.84 -0.98 9.03
N ASP A 18 -2.42 -2.12 9.38
CA ASP A 18 -2.66 -2.51 10.76
C ASP A 18 -1.35 -2.71 11.56
N ALA A 19 -0.37 -3.38 10.94
CA ALA A 19 0.92 -3.62 11.58
C ALA A 19 1.69 -2.32 11.88
N LEU A 20 1.60 -1.33 11.02
CA LEU A 20 2.25 -0.03 11.19
C LEU A 20 1.57 0.81 12.29
N VAL A 21 0.24 0.86 12.28
CA VAL A 21 -0.52 1.54 13.34
C VAL A 21 -0.22 0.94 14.71
N ALA A 22 -0.14 -0.39 14.82
CA ALA A 22 0.25 -1.07 16.05
C ALA A 22 1.66 -0.70 16.57
N ARG A 23 2.46 -0.01 15.76
CA ARG A 23 3.80 0.54 16.09
C ARG A 23 3.78 2.06 16.29
N GLY A 24 2.62 2.68 16.35
CA GLY A 24 2.47 4.13 16.56
C GLY A 24 2.76 4.98 15.33
N VAL A 25 2.61 4.42 14.15
CA VAL A 25 2.74 5.13 12.85
C VAL A 25 1.36 5.64 12.42
N ASN A 26 1.28 6.86 11.92
CA ASN A 26 0.07 7.35 11.26
C ASN A 26 -0.06 6.72 9.88
N VAL A 27 -1.17 6.05 9.63
CA VAL A 27 -1.36 5.31 8.38
C VAL A 27 -2.61 5.77 7.65
N ARG A 28 -2.45 6.07 6.37
CA ARG A 28 -3.53 6.26 5.42
C ARG A 28 -3.53 5.10 4.44
N LEU A 29 -4.61 4.32 4.46
CA LEU A 29 -4.83 3.23 3.50
C LEU A 29 -5.67 3.75 2.35
N TRP A 30 -5.12 3.68 1.15
CA TRP A 30 -5.78 4.11 -0.06
C TRP A 30 -6.22 2.91 -0.92
N GLY A 31 -7.41 3.02 -1.50
CA GLY A 31 -7.89 2.07 -2.49
C GLY A 31 -8.61 2.74 -3.67
N PRO A 32 -8.56 2.13 -4.87
CA PRO A 32 -9.06 2.75 -6.10
C PRO A 32 -10.58 2.70 -6.28
N PHE A 33 -11.30 2.01 -5.41
CA PHE A 33 -12.75 1.80 -5.53
C PHE A 33 -13.50 2.47 -4.37
N PRO A 34 -14.09 3.68 -4.58
CA PRO A 34 -14.73 4.45 -3.52
C PRO A 34 -15.73 3.64 -2.70
N THR A 35 -16.67 2.95 -3.34
CA THR A 35 -17.69 2.14 -2.64
C THR A 35 -17.06 1.11 -1.70
N HIS A 36 -16.01 0.42 -2.14
CA HIS A 36 -15.33 -0.56 -1.28
C HIS A 36 -14.56 0.10 -0.13
N ILE A 37 -14.03 1.28 -0.36
CA ILE A 37 -13.33 2.07 0.65
C ILE A 37 -14.29 2.64 1.69
N ASP A 38 -15.47 3.10 1.27
CA ASP A 38 -16.52 3.58 2.16
C ASP A 38 -17.01 2.44 3.06
N ASP A 39 -17.29 1.26 2.49
CA ASP A 39 -17.66 0.05 3.24
C ASP A 39 -16.55 -0.33 4.26
N LEU A 40 -15.29 -0.29 3.84
CA LEU A 40 -14.16 -0.60 4.71
C LEU A 40 -13.98 0.42 5.83
N ALA A 41 -14.23 1.70 5.55
CA ALA A 41 -14.19 2.76 6.55
C ALA A 41 -15.28 2.59 7.61
N GLU A 42 -16.48 2.15 7.20
CA GLU A 42 -17.61 1.95 8.10
C GLU A 42 -17.50 0.64 8.90
N CYS A 43 -17.29 -0.48 8.20
CA CYS A 43 -17.36 -1.83 8.80
C CYS A 43 -16.03 -2.33 9.34
N ARG A 44 -14.88 -1.74 8.94
CA ARG A 44 -13.53 -2.20 9.27
C ARG A 44 -13.22 -3.62 8.79
N LYS A 45 -14.06 -4.18 7.93
CA LYS A 45 -13.93 -5.53 7.37
C LYS A 45 -13.82 -5.49 5.87
N SER A 46 -13.06 -6.42 5.31
CA SER A 46 -12.94 -6.59 3.87
C SER A 46 -13.23 -8.03 3.47
N THR A 47 -13.98 -8.20 2.40
CA THR A 47 -14.20 -9.52 1.79
C THR A 47 -12.91 -10.19 1.31
N ARG A 48 -11.87 -9.40 1.09
CA ARG A 48 -10.53 -9.88 0.70
C ARG A 48 -9.78 -10.56 1.83
N LEU A 49 -10.13 -10.25 3.11
CA LEU A 49 -9.54 -10.85 4.30
C LEU A 49 -10.63 -11.00 5.39
N PRO A 50 -11.56 -11.97 5.24
CA PRO A 50 -12.81 -12.02 6.02
C PRO A 50 -12.63 -12.15 7.52
N ASP A 51 -11.59 -12.84 7.98
CA ASP A 51 -11.34 -13.08 9.40
C ASP A 51 -10.54 -11.97 10.08
N PHE A 52 -10.35 -10.84 9.40
CA PHE A 52 -9.55 -9.73 9.87
C PHE A 52 -10.42 -8.47 10.06
N MET A 53 -10.17 -7.75 11.13
CA MET A 53 -10.74 -6.44 11.40
C MET A 53 -9.61 -5.40 11.42
N LEU A 54 -9.72 -4.42 10.54
CA LEU A 54 -8.77 -3.31 10.46
C LEU A 54 -8.90 -2.41 11.68
N SER A 55 -7.78 -1.98 12.26
CA SER A 55 -7.75 -1.03 13.37
C SER A 55 -8.51 0.26 13.02
N ASP A 56 -9.24 0.80 13.99
CA ASP A 56 -9.94 2.09 13.86
C ASP A 56 -8.98 3.27 13.66
N ASP A 57 -7.72 3.13 14.09
CA ASP A 57 -6.68 4.14 13.94
C ASP A 57 -6.13 4.25 12.50
N VAL A 58 -6.46 3.30 11.61
CA VAL A 58 -6.12 3.41 10.19
C VAL A 58 -7.11 4.36 9.50
N GLN A 59 -6.59 5.43 8.93
CA GLN A 59 -7.39 6.31 8.06
C GLN A 59 -7.57 5.63 6.70
N VAL A 60 -8.81 5.52 6.24
CA VAL A 60 -9.15 4.84 4.98
C VAL A 60 -9.73 5.87 4.01
N THR A 61 -9.18 5.96 2.81
CA THR A 61 -9.61 6.95 1.82
C THR A 61 -9.45 6.45 0.38
N SER A 62 -10.30 6.92 -0.53
CA SER A 62 -10.13 6.77 -1.98
C SER A 62 -9.59 8.05 -2.64
N ASN A 63 -9.42 9.12 -1.87
CA ASN A 63 -8.85 10.37 -2.33
C ASN A 63 -7.33 10.27 -2.33
N SER A 64 -6.71 10.41 -3.53
CA SER A 64 -5.27 10.27 -3.71
C SER A 64 -4.47 11.43 -3.09
N GLU A 65 -5.00 12.65 -3.14
CA GLU A 65 -4.38 13.82 -2.54
C GLU A 65 -4.36 13.71 -1.01
N GLU A 66 -5.47 13.28 -0.41
CA GLU A 66 -5.55 13.02 1.02
C GLU A 66 -4.59 11.90 1.45
N ALA A 67 -4.52 10.82 0.66
CA ALA A 67 -3.66 9.68 0.98
C ALA A 67 -2.17 10.02 0.94
N LEU A 68 -1.73 10.80 -0.06
CA LEU A 68 -0.32 11.04 -0.38
C LEU A 68 0.21 12.42 0.05
N GLY A 69 -0.66 13.36 0.38
CA GLY A 69 -0.33 14.81 0.53
C GLY A 69 0.58 14.96 1.76
N GLU A 70 1.13 14.61 2.54
CA GLU A 70 2.03 14.86 3.69
C GLU A 70 2.60 13.55 4.27
N VAL A 71 3.09 12.70 3.36
CA VAL A 71 3.65 11.41 3.77
C VAL A 71 5.17 11.42 3.79
N ASP A 72 5.72 10.70 4.73
CA ASP A 72 7.15 10.46 4.85
C ASP A 72 7.58 9.22 4.05
N VAL A 73 6.67 8.26 3.85
CA VAL A 73 6.90 6.99 3.13
C VAL A 73 5.61 6.56 2.43
N ALA A 74 5.70 6.02 1.23
CA ALA A 74 4.60 5.31 0.60
C ALA A 74 4.92 3.80 0.48
N ILE A 75 3.90 2.96 0.65
CA ILE A 75 4.02 1.50 0.48
C ILE A 75 3.11 1.09 -0.67
N ASN A 76 3.69 0.53 -1.73
CA ASN A 76 2.93 -0.06 -2.82
C ASN A 76 2.48 -1.48 -2.46
N ALA A 77 1.18 -1.66 -2.29
CA ALA A 77 0.52 -2.96 -2.10
C ALA A 77 -0.43 -3.32 -3.28
N ILE A 78 -0.27 -2.63 -4.41
CA ILE A 78 -0.99 -2.93 -5.65
C ILE A 78 -0.36 -4.15 -6.33
N PRO A 79 -1.14 -5.12 -6.81
CA PRO A 79 -0.61 -6.23 -7.59
C PRO A 79 0.11 -5.75 -8.85
N THR A 80 1.20 -6.40 -9.22
CA THR A 80 2.16 -5.95 -10.25
C THR A 80 1.49 -5.50 -11.55
N GLN A 81 0.49 -6.24 -12.05
CA GLN A 81 -0.17 -5.95 -13.32
C GLN A 81 -1.03 -4.66 -13.32
N TYR A 82 -1.29 -4.11 -12.13
CA TYR A 82 -2.08 -2.89 -11.98
C TYR A 82 -1.25 -1.68 -11.55
N ILE A 83 0.04 -1.87 -11.21
CA ILE A 83 0.92 -0.80 -10.70
C ILE A 83 0.98 0.35 -11.71
N ARG A 84 1.28 0.07 -12.96
CA ARG A 84 1.44 1.10 -14.01
C ARG A 84 0.21 1.99 -14.12
N LYS A 85 -0.98 1.38 -14.15
CA LYS A 85 -2.22 2.14 -14.22
C LYS A 85 -2.44 2.96 -12.95
N VAL A 86 -2.40 2.33 -11.80
CA VAL A 86 -2.73 2.98 -10.53
C VAL A 86 -1.74 4.10 -10.21
N TRP A 87 -0.43 3.81 -10.25
CA TRP A 87 0.59 4.81 -9.97
C TRP A 87 0.65 5.91 -11.03
N GLY A 88 0.32 5.61 -12.29
CA GLY A 88 0.15 6.61 -13.34
C GLY A 88 -0.96 7.62 -13.02
N ASP A 89 -2.06 7.14 -12.46
CA ASP A 89 -3.20 7.99 -12.09
C ASP A 89 -2.92 8.85 -10.83
N ILE A 90 -2.07 8.39 -9.90
CA ILE A 90 -1.83 9.06 -8.61
C ILE A 90 -0.44 9.74 -8.49
N SER A 91 0.43 9.57 -9.47
CA SER A 91 1.83 10.04 -9.41
C SER A 91 1.98 11.53 -9.07
N ASN A 92 1.07 12.37 -9.56
CA ASN A 92 1.09 13.82 -9.35
C ASN A 92 0.85 14.23 -7.88
N PHE A 93 0.34 13.33 -7.04
CA PHE A 93 0.09 13.58 -5.62
C PHE A 93 1.24 13.12 -4.73
N VAL A 94 2.24 12.43 -5.29
CA VAL A 94 3.40 11.95 -4.52
C VAL A 94 4.36 13.11 -4.29
N PRO A 95 4.63 13.51 -3.03
CA PRO A 95 5.58 14.58 -2.76
C PRO A 95 6.99 14.17 -3.19
N SER A 96 7.75 15.16 -3.71
CA SER A 96 9.12 14.91 -4.16
C SER A 96 10.00 14.31 -3.05
N GLY A 97 10.79 13.33 -3.38
CA GLY A 97 11.73 12.69 -2.47
C GLY A 97 11.14 11.63 -1.53
N VAL A 98 9.82 11.41 -1.56
CA VAL A 98 9.20 10.36 -0.75
C VAL A 98 9.70 8.98 -1.19
N PRO A 99 10.28 8.17 -0.28
CA PRO A 99 10.70 6.81 -0.58
C PRO A 99 9.48 5.88 -0.70
N ILE A 100 9.59 4.88 -1.59
CA ILE A 100 8.52 3.94 -1.86
C ILE A 100 8.97 2.52 -1.60
N ALA A 101 8.35 1.87 -0.62
CA ALA A 101 8.53 0.45 -0.37
C ALA A 101 7.50 -0.37 -1.19
N CYS A 102 7.94 -1.41 -1.86
CA CYS A 102 7.08 -2.25 -2.69
C CYS A 102 6.96 -3.66 -2.10
N VAL A 103 5.74 -4.08 -1.79
CA VAL A 103 5.44 -5.45 -1.32
C VAL A 103 4.90 -6.34 -2.44
N ALA A 104 4.68 -5.80 -3.64
CA ALA A 104 4.24 -6.57 -4.80
C ALA A 104 5.29 -7.56 -5.26
N LYS A 105 4.84 -8.68 -5.78
CA LYS A 105 5.69 -9.79 -6.27
C LYS A 105 5.45 -10.03 -7.75
N GLY A 106 6.48 -10.53 -8.43
CA GLY A 106 6.40 -10.87 -9.85
C GLY A 106 6.96 -9.79 -10.77
N ILE A 107 6.64 -9.89 -12.05
CA ILE A 107 7.05 -8.98 -13.13
C ILE A 107 5.81 -8.56 -13.95
N GLU A 108 5.87 -7.40 -14.59
CA GLU A 108 4.82 -6.93 -15.47
C GLU A 108 4.78 -7.75 -16.77
N ILE A 109 3.58 -8.24 -17.15
CA ILE A 109 3.39 -8.99 -18.39
C ILE A 109 3.58 -8.04 -19.59
N GLY A 110 4.31 -8.50 -20.58
CA GLY A 110 4.58 -7.76 -21.82
C GLY A 110 5.85 -6.92 -21.79
N THR A 111 6.20 -6.31 -20.66
CA THR A 111 7.42 -5.51 -20.50
C THR A 111 8.54 -6.26 -19.78
N ASN A 112 8.20 -7.26 -18.96
CA ASN A 112 9.11 -7.98 -18.06
C ASN A 112 9.80 -7.09 -17.01
N VAL A 113 9.21 -5.95 -16.69
CA VAL A 113 9.74 -4.96 -15.75
C VAL A 113 9.34 -5.32 -14.31
N LEU A 114 10.22 -5.04 -13.35
CA LEU A 114 9.95 -5.24 -11.93
C LEU A 114 9.00 -4.17 -11.37
N PRO A 115 8.24 -4.47 -10.30
CA PRO A 115 7.34 -3.50 -9.66
C PRO A 115 7.98 -2.17 -9.30
N THR A 116 9.20 -2.17 -8.76
CA THR A 116 9.93 -0.94 -8.42
C THR A 116 10.32 -0.15 -9.66
N GLN A 117 10.76 -0.83 -10.72
CA GLN A 117 11.12 -0.18 -11.98
C GLN A 117 9.90 0.49 -12.64
N ILE A 118 8.70 -0.11 -12.55
CA ILE A 118 7.47 0.54 -13.03
C ILE A 118 7.22 1.85 -12.29
N ILE A 119 7.40 1.85 -10.98
CA ILE A 119 7.23 3.05 -10.14
C ILE A 119 8.28 4.11 -10.48
N GLU A 120 9.54 3.71 -10.64
CA GLU A 120 10.65 4.59 -11.05
C GLU A 120 10.40 5.22 -12.43
N GLU A 121 9.91 4.46 -13.39
CA GLU A 121 9.54 4.98 -14.71
C GLU A 121 8.45 6.05 -14.64
N LEU A 122 7.50 5.92 -13.71
CA LEU A 122 6.36 6.82 -13.57
C LEU A 122 6.67 8.07 -12.76
N LEU A 123 7.47 7.94 -11.71
CA LEU A 123 7.79 9.05 -10.80
C LEU A 123 9.06 9.81 -11.19
N GLY A 124 9.92 9.20 -12.02
CA GLY A 124 11.19 9.78 -12.44
C GLY A 124 12.25 9.78 -11.35
N GLU A 125 13.35 10.49 -11.64
CA GLU A 125 14.47 10.65 -10.73
C GLU A 125 14.05 11.48 -9.50
N GLY A 126 14.50 11.07 -8.32
CA GLY A 126 14.23 11.78 -7.07
C GLY A 126 13.44 10.96 -6.04
N HIS A 127 12.95 9.81 -6.41
CA HIS A 127 12.31 8.86 -5.49
C HIS A 127 13.16 7.60 -5.34
N SER A 128 13.47 7.25 -4.08
CA SER A 128 14.11 5.96 -3.82
C SER A 128 13.05 4.88 -3.71
N THR A 129 13.32 3.73 -4.31
CA THR A 129 12.46 2.56 -4.18
C THR A 129 13.18 1.44 -3.43
N CYS A 130 12.42 0.62 -2.72
CA CYS A 130 12.92 -0.62 -2.14
C CYS A 130 11.88 -1.73 -2.23
N VAL A 131 12.35 -2.97 -2.18
CA VAL A 131 11.48 -4.16 -2.15
C VAL A 131 11.41 -4.70 -0.73
N LEU A 132 10.21 -4.90 -0.25
CA LEU A 132 9.95 -5.63 0.98
C LEU A 132 9.44 -7.03 0.59
N SER A 133 10.31 -8.03 0.67
CA SER A 133 10.03 -9.38 0.20
C SER A 133 10.41 -10.41 1.25
N GLY A 134 9.72 -11.55 1.20
CA GLY A 134 9.94 -12.69 2.08
C GLY A 134 8.76 -13.67 2.01
N PRO A 135 8.78 -14.75 2.77
CA PRO A 135 7.67 -15.69 2.91
C PRO A 135 6.54 -15.06 3.76
N THR A 136 6.00 -13.94 3.27
CA THR A 136 4.94 -13.17 3.93
C THR A 136 3.58 -13.54 3.36
N ILE A 137 2.79 -14.24 4.16
CA ILE A 137 1.42 -14.62 3.82
C ILE A 137 0.48 -13.79 4.71
N ALA A 138 -0.41 -13.02 4.11
CA ALA A 138 -1.28 -12.09 4.82
C ALA A 138 -2.06 -12.76 5.97
N THR A 139 -2.64 -13.93 5.72
CA THR A 139 -3.39 -14.70 6.74
C THR A 139 -2.54 -15.22 7.89
N GLU A 140 -1.23 -15.36 7.71
CA GLU A 140 -0.29 -15.71 8.77
C GLU A 140 0.14 -14.49 9.58
N LEU A 141 0.38 -13.38 8.89
CA LEU A 141 0.73 -12.11 9.54
C LEU A 141 -0.39 -11.59 10.44
N VAL A 142 -1.64 -11.70 10.00
CA VAL A 142 -2.83 -11.39 10.84
C VAL A 142 -2.83 -12.19 12.14
N ARG A 143 -2.43 -13.45 12.10
CA ARG A 143 -2.31 -14.32 13.28
C ARG A 143 -1.03 -14.05 14.07
N ARG A 144 -0.29 -12.97 13.76
CA ARG A 144 0.97 -12.58 14.38
C ARG A 144 2.03 -13.68 14.38
N LYS A 145 2.01 -14.55 13.38
CA LYS A 145 3.07 -15.52 13.17
C LYS A 145 4.35 -14.79 12.76
N PRO A 146 5.52 -15.24 13.25
CA PRO A 146 6.78 -14.62 12.86
C PRO A 146 7.01 -14.81 11.35
N ALA A 147 7.43 -13.74 10.70
CA ALA A 147 7.83 -13.72 9.29
C ALA A 147 9.22 -13.10 9.17
N VAL A 148 9.99 -13.57 8.19
CA VAL A 148 11.29 -12.98 7.84
C VAL A 148 11.11 -12.20 6.55
N MET A 149 11.54 -10.94 6.53
CA MET A 149 11.52 -10.07 5.35
C MET A 149 12.95 -9.59 5.05
#